data_da4e91d88f3c207d76d2ec522fe1dcfe
#
_entry.id   da4e91d88f3c207d76d2ec522fe1dcfe
#
_cell.length_a   1.000
_cell.length_b   1.000
_cell.length_c   1.000
_cell.angle_alpha   90.00
_cell.angle_beta   90.00
_cell.angle_gamma   90.00
#
_symmetry.space_group_name_H-M   'P 1'
#
loop_
_entity.id
_entity.type
_entity.pdbx_description
1 polymer ?
#
loop_
_entity_poly.entity_id
_entity_poly.type
_entity_poly.pdbx_seq_one_letter_code
_entity_poly.pdbx_strand_id
1 'polypeptide(L)'
;VGHVAERVTQTTTTVEQSDRLDSAQVDQVLKLAAAAADTDGADPLPEQVVIGLRDAASARHLTLTAPTGEMIGYAYLDPTDPAGPVAELVVHPTHRRRGYGGRLLTGLLGAVDPAVPLRVWAHGDHPSAAALALDHDLVRDRVLLQLRRKLAGPLPEPILPAGVRMRSFVPGQDDAAWVALNAKAFADHPEQGRWGLPQLHARIAQPWFDPAGFLLAEDPAGRLLGFHWTKVHTGPAVGEVYVLGVDPDAHGGGLGRALTLAGLRHLAAAGLHRAMLYVDESNTAAVRLYTRLGFLRWSADVTYRRR
;
A
#
# COMPACT_ATOMS: atom_id res chain seq x y z
N VAL A 1 52.25 -30.58 20.82
CA VAL A 1 51.72 -29.33 20.27
C VAL A 1 50.26 -29.58 19.97
N GLY A 2 49.40 -29.24 20.95
CA GLY A 2 47.95 -29.44 20.82
C GLY A 2 47.30 -28.28 20.04
N HIS A 3 46.63 -28.59 18.96
CA HIS A 3 45.71 -27.66 18.30
C HIS A 3 44.41 -27.59 19.12
N VAL A 4 44.20 -26.49 19.81
CA VAL A 4 42.90 -26.11 20.36
C VAL A 4 42.09 -25.57 19.21
N ALA A 5 41.10 -26.36 18.74
CA ALA A 5 40.12 -25.88 17.82
C ALA A 5 39.14 -24.95 18.58
N GLU A 6 39.23 -23.65 18.36
CA GLU A 6 38.23 -22.67 18.77
C GLU A 6 36.91 -23.04 18.09
N ARG A 7 35.96 -23.56 18.87
CA ARG A 7 34.55 -23.63 18.45
C ARG A 7 34.03 -22.20 18.39
N VAL A 8 34.01 -21.63 17.20
CA VAL A 8 33.20 -20.44 16.92
C VAL A 8 31.73 -20.85 17.15
N THR A 9 31.19 -20.43 18.27
CA THR A 9 29.76 -20.55 18.57
C THR A 9 29.05 -19.64 17.57
N GLN A 10 28.54 -20.19 16.46
CA GLN A 10 27.65 -19.47 15.58
C GLN A 10 26.38 -19.18 16.40
N THR A 11 26.24 -17.96 16.87
CA THR A 11 25.01 -17.45 17.47
C THR A 11 23.95 -17.52 16.38
N THR A 12 23.06 -18.51 16.49
CA THR A 12 22.02 -18.74 15.48
C THR A 12 20.99 -17.63 15.61
N THR A 13 20.94 -16.74 14.63
CA THR A 13 19.91 -15.71 14.52
C THR A 13 18.56 -16.41 14.45
N THR A 14 17.69 -16.24 15.46
CA THR A 14 16.35 -16.84 15.54
C THR A 14 15.30 -15.83 15.14
N VAL A 15 14.17 -16.32 14.60
CA VAL A 15 12.97 -15.50 14.41
C VAL A 15 12.26 -15.38 15.75
N GLU A 16 12.10 -14.16 16.23
CA GLU A 16 11.30 -13.86 17.42
C GLU A 16 9.91 -13.39 16.98
N GLN A 17 8.86 -13.83 17.68
CA GLN A 17 7.49 -13.42 17.42
C GLN A 17 6.94 -12.67 18.62
N SER A 18 6.24 -11.55 18.34
CA SER A 18 5.55 -10.74 19.34
C SER A 18 4.24 -10.17 18.79
N ASP A 19 3.30 -9.86 19.69
CA ASP A 19 2.04 -9.19 19.34
C ASP A 19 2.17 -7.67 19.43
N ARG A 20 3.31 -7.16 19.90
CA ARG A 20 3.61 -5.72 20.00
C ARG A 20 5.09 -5.47 19.83
N LEU A 21 5.41 -4.30 19.29
CA LEU A 21 6.76 -3.74 19.26
C LEU A 21 6.85 -2.60 20.29
N ASP A 22 7.99 -2.50 20.95
CA ASP A 22 8.32 -1.30 21.70
C ASP A 22 8.77 -0.16 20.76
N SER A 23 8.95 1.04 21.29
CA SER A 23 9.32 2.21 20.47
C SER A 23 10.67 2.05 19.77
N ALA A 24 11.64 1.40 20.41
CA ALA A 24 12.96 1.17 19.84
C ALA A 24 12.89 0.16 18.69
N GLN A 25 12.08 -0.88 18.84
CA GLN A 25 11.83 -1.86 17.78
C GLN A 25 11.09 -1.23 16.59
N VAL A 26 10.08 -0.38 16.83
CA VAL A 26 9.41 0.38 15.76
C VAL A 26 10.42 1.23 14.98
N ASP A 27 11.29 1.95 15.66
CA ASP A 27 12.32 2.76 15.01
C ASP A 27 13.30 1.90 14.18
N GLN A 28 13.65 0.69 14.65
CA GLN A 28 14.47 -0.25 13.89
C GLN A 28 13.74 -0.78 12.65
N VAL A 29 12.44 -1.09 12.74
CA VAL A 29 11.62 -1.49 11.58
C VAL A 29 11.60 -0.38 10.53
N LEU A 30 11.37 0.86 10.94
CA LEU A 30 11.34 2.01 10.02
C LEU A 30 12.69 2.24 9.34
N LYS A 31 13.81 2.12 10.08
CA LYS A 31 15.17 2.20 9.51
C LYS A 31 15.43 1.07 8.52
N LEU A 32 15.04 -0.16 8.86
CA LEU A 32 15.16 -1.32 7.97
C LEU A 32 14.36 -1.12 6.68
N ALA A 33 13.11 -0.65 6.80
CA ALA A 33 12.24 -0.36 5.66
C ALA A 33 12.83 0.74 4.76
N ALA A 34 13.33 1.83 5.34
CA ALA A 34 13.98 2.91 4.60
C ALA A 34 15.21 2.42 3.83
N ALA A 35 16.11 1.63 4.46
CA ALA A 35 17.28 1.07 3.79
C ALA A 35 16.90 0.14 2.62
N ALA A 36 15.81 -0.61 2.75
CA ALA A 36 15.31 -1.45 1.69
C ALA A 36 14.69 -0.61 0.55
N ALA A 37 13.89 0.42 0.88
CA ALA A 37 13.29 1.32 -0.10
C ALA A 37 14.34 2.07 -0.93
N ASP A 38 15.41 2.55 -0.29
CA ASP A 38 16.54 3.22 -0.97
C ASP A 38 17.25 2.29 -1.97
N THR A 39 17.32 1.00 -1.66
CA THR A 39 17.98 0.01 -2.51
C THR A 39 17.08 -0.49 -3.64
N ASP A 40 15.80 -0.74 -3.33
CA ASP A 40 14.86 -1.42 -4.23
C ASP A 40 14.02 -0.42 -5.06
N GLY A 41 13.96 0.85 -4.63
CA GLY A 41 13.10 1.86 -5.25
C GLY A 41 11.60 1.65 -5.01
N ALA A 42 11.24 0.79 -4.05
CA ALA A 42 9.88 0.51 -3.62
C ALA A 42 9.83 0.36 -2.10
N ASP A 43 8.81 0.92 -1.47
CA ASP A 43 8.59 0.78 -0.03
C ASP A 43 8.19 -0.68 0.28
N PRO A 44 8.90 -1.37 1.19
CA PRO A 44 8.61 -2.76 1.52
C PRO A 44 7.42 -2.94 2.47
N LEU A 45 6.94 -1.86 3.09
CA LEU A 45 5.81 -1.84 4.02
C LEU A 45 4.79 -0.79 3.56
N PRO A 46 3.53 -1.18 3.33
CA PRO A 46 2.49 -0.23 2.94
C PRO A 46 2.13 0.72 4.08
N GLU A 47 1.55 1.88 3.74
CA GLU A 47 1.18 2.93 4.70
C GLU A 47 0.35 2.41 5.86
N GLN A 48 -0.58 1.49 5.59
CA GLN A 48 -1.43 0.89 6.62
C GLN A 48 -0.61 0.15 7.69
N VAL A 49 0.42 -0.58 7.28
CA VAL A 49 1.34 -1.27 8.20
C VAL A 49 2.12 -0.25 9.01
N VAL A 50 2.67 0.79 8.35
CA VAL A 50 3.46 1.84 9.03
C VAL A 50 2.61 2.60 10.07
N ILE A 51 1.37 2.94 9.74
CA ILE A 51 0.42 3.56 10.69
C ILE A 51 0.14 2.59 11.86
N GLY A 52 -0.07 1.30 11.55
CA GLY A 52 -0.40 0.27 12.53
C GLY A 52 0.75 -0.18 13.43
N LEU A 53 2.02 0.10 13.10
CA LEU A 53 3.16 -0.34 13.92
C LEU A 53 3.09 0.09 15.39
N ARG A 54 2.46 1.23 15.68
CA ARG A 54 2.33 1.80 17.02
C ARG A 54 1.03 1.43 17.73
N ASP A 55 -0.02 1.08 16.97
CA ASP A 55 -1.39 0.97 17.47
C ASP A 55 -2.02 -0.40 17.29
N ALA A 56 -1.36 -1.33 16.60
CA ALA A 56 -1.97 -2.59 16.17
C ALA A 56 -2.17 -3.56 17.33
N ALA A 57 -3.40 -3.68 17.80
CA ALA A 57 -3.80 -4.65 18.82
C ALA A 57 -3.96 -6.09 18.28
N SER A 58 -3.93 -6.30 16.95
CA SER A 58 -4.24 -7.59 16.32
C SER A 58 -3.13 -8.12 15.39
N ALA A 59 -2.10 -7.32 15.12
CA ALA A 59 -1.00 -7.73 14.27
C ALA A 59 -0.01 -8.63 15.01
N ARG A 60 0.69 -9.48 14.24
CA ARG A 60 1.85 -10.24 14.74
C ARG A 60 3.10 -9.75 14.03
N HIS A 61 4.17 -9.61 14.80
CA HIS A 61 5.46 -9.13 14.33
C HIS A 61 6.49 -10.25 14.46
N LEU A 62 7.22 -10.51 13.39
CA LEU A 62 8.34 -11.44 13.39
C LEU A 62 9.61 -10.62 13.14
N THR A 63 10.58 -10.75 14.02
CA THR A 63 11.84 -10.02 13.94
C THR A 63 13.03 -10.97 13.84
N LEU A 64 14.03 -10.55 13.08
CA LEU A 64 15.36 -11.17 13.01
C LEU A 64 16.39 -10.14 13.43
N THR A 65 17.11 -10.43 14.51
CA THR A 65 18.13 -9.56 15.07
C THR A 65 19.50 -10.19 14.92
N ALA A 66 20.48 -9.43 14.45
CA ALA A 66 21.88 -9.85 14.42
C ALA A 66 22.46 -9.92 15.84
N PRO A 67 23.57 -10.63 16.06
CA PRO A 67 24.27 -10.65 17.37
C PRO A 67 24.67 -9.27 17.88
N THR A 68 24.77 -8.28 17.00
CA THR A 68 25.03 -6.87 17.33
C THR A 68 23.83 -6.13 17.93
N GLY A 69 22.63 -6.75 17.95
CA GLY A 69 21.39 -6.10 18.34
C GLY A 69 20.67 -5.35 17.21
N GLU A 70 21.24 -5.33 16.01
CA GLU A 70 20.64 -4.71 14.83
C GLU A 70 19.51 -5.59 14.25
N MET A 71 18.37 -5.00 13.94
CA MET A 71 17.29 -5.69 13.24
C MET A 71 17.63 -5.84 11.75
N ILE A 72 17.81 -7.07 11.30
CA ILE A 72 18.20 -7.41 9.92
C ILE A 72 17.07 -7.97 9.07
N GLY A 73 15.94 -8.27 9.69
CA GLY A 73 14.75 -8.74 9.01
C GLY A 73 13.50 -8.53 9.86
N TYR A 74 12.40 -8.28 9.18
CA TYR A 74 11.10 -8.06 9.79
C TYR A 74 9.99 -8.65 8.93
N ALA A 75 8.97 -9.19 9.58
CA ALA A 75 7.72 -9.53 8.93
C ALA A 75 6.52 -9.08 9.79
N TYR A 76 5.50 -8.62 9.10
CA TYR A 76 4.21 -8.23 9.63
C TYR A 76 3.17 -9.25 9.19
N LEU A 77 2.28 -9.64 10.07
CA LEU A 77 1.14 -10.50 9.77
C LEU A 77 -0.12 -9.88 10.35
N ASP A 78 -1.08 -9.58 9.48
CA ASP A 78 -2.45 -9.29 9.87
C ASP A 78 -3.29 -10.57 9.72
N PRO A 79 -3.66 -11.23 10.83
CA PRO A 79 -4.49 -12.43 10.79
C PRO A 79 -5.98 -12.10 10.63
N THR A 80 -6.37 -10.82 10.73
CA THR A 80 -7.77 -10.37 10.80
C THR A 80 -8.31 -9.86 9.48
N ASP A 81 -7.46 -9.78 8.43
CA ASP A 81 -7.95 -9.38 7.11
C ASP A 81 -9.07 -10.33 6.66
N PRO A 82 -10.26 -9.78 6.35
CA PRO A 82 -11.44 -10.60 6.04
C PRO A 82 -11.30 -11.44 4.75
N ALA A 83 -10.35 -11.11 3.87
CA ALA A 83 -10.03 -11.94 2.71
C ALA A 83 -8.99 -13.05 3.02
N GLY A 84 -8.66 -13.23 4.30
CA GLY A 84 -7.65 -14.15 4.81
C GLY A 84 -6.37 -13.44 5.24
N PRO A 85 -5.53 -14.08 6.07
CA PRO A 85 -4.31 -13.50 6.59
C PRO A 85 -3.43 -12.89 5.50
N VAL A 86 -2.91 -11.69 5.77
CA VAL A 86 -2.00 -11.00 4.88
C VAL A 86 -0.70 -10.66 5.59
N ALA A 87 0.42 -10.77 4.90
CA ALA A 87 1.74 -10.52 5.45
C ALA A 87 2.61 -9.69 4.51
N GLU A 88 3.54 -8.98 5.14
CA GLU A 88 4.66 -8.26 4.53
C GLU A 88 5.96 -8.80 5.10
N LEU A 89 7.01 -8.82 4.32
CA LEU A 89 8.34 -9.14 4.86
C LEU A 89 9.45 -8.34 4.18
N VAL A 90 10.45 -7.99 4.96
CA VAL A 90 11.63 -7.28 4.49
C VAL A 90 12.90 -7.81 5.15
N VAL A 91 13.98 -7.91 4.35
CA VAL A 91 15.33 -8.22 4.84
C VAL A 91 16.25 -7.08 4.45
N HIS A 92 17.07 -6.63 5.41
CA HIS A 92 18.05 -5.57 5.18
C HIS A 92 18.94 -5.89 3.97
N PRO A 93 19.14 -4.96 3.03
CA PRO A 93 19.84 -5.23 1.76
C PRO A 93 21.20 -5.93 1.95
N THR A 94 22.02 -5.48 2.90
CA THR A 94 23.36 -6.06 3.17
C THR A 94 23.32 -7.47 3.77
N HIS A 95 22.16 -7.92 4.24
CA HIS A 95 21.94 -9.22 4.87
C HIS A 95 21.18 -10.22 3.98
N ARG A 96 20.82 -9.83 2.74
CA ARG A 96 20.13 -10.70 1.77
C ARG A 96 21.01 -11.87 1.31
N ARG A 97 20.39 -12.87 0.67
CA ARG A 97 21.04 -14.08 0.14
C ARG A 97 21.73 -14.96 1.21
N ARG A 98 21.26 -14.87 2.45
CA ARG A 98 21.73 -15.66 3.61
C ARG A 98 20.62 -16.52 4.24
N GLY A 99 19.48 -16.71 3.52
CA GLY A 99 18.34 -17.51 3.98
C GLY A 99 17.38 -16.81 4.95
N TYR A 100 17.62 -15.54 5.31
CA TYR A 100 16.76 -14.84 6.29
C TYR A 100 15.32 -14.62 5.82
N GLY A 101 15.12 -14.34 4.53
CA GLY A 101 13.77 -14.26 3.94
C GLY A 101 12.99 -15.58 4.08
N GLY A 102 13.66 -16.71 3.83
CA GLY A 102 13.06 -18.04 4.01
C GLY A 102 12.67 -18.33 5.45
N ARG A 103 13.50 -17.91 6.42
CA ARG A 103 13.19 -18.07 7.85
C ARG A 103 11.98 -17.25 8.27
N LEU A 104 11.89 -15.98 7.82
CA LEU A 104 10.72 -15.14 8.08
C LEU A 104 9.46 -15.73 7.45
N LEU A 105 9.54 -16.17 6.18
CA LEU A 105 8.40 -16.77 5.49
C LEU A 105 7.97 -18.09 6.15
N THR A 106 8.90 -18.94 6.57
CA THR A 106 8.60 -20.15 7.35
C THR A 106 7.91 -19.81 8.67
N GLY A 107 8.38 -18.77 9.36
CA GLY A 107 7.73 -18.26 10.58
C GLY A 107 6.30 -17.78 10.33
N LEU A 108 6.07 -17.02 9.26
CA LEU A 108 4.74 -16.56 8.84
C LEU A 108 3.81 -17.75 8.52
N LEU A 109 4.29 -18.71 7.74
CA LEU A 109 3.53 -19.91 7.39
C LEU A 109 3.17 -20.77 8.63
N GLY A 110 4.06 -20.83 9.62
CA GLY A 110 3.81 -21.50 10.89
C GLY A 110 2.89 -20.75 11.84
N ALA A 111 2.72 -19.43 11.66
CA ALA A 111 1.84 -18.60 12.50
C ALA A 111 0.36 -18.62 12.05
N VAL A 112 0.06 -19.24 10.91
CA VAL A 112 -1.29 -19.30 10.31
C VAL A 112 -1.70 -20.75 10.10
N ASP A 113 -2.96 -21.05 10.37
CA ASP A 113 -3.53 -22.38 10.12
C ASP A 113 -3.21 -22.80 8.65
N PRO A 114 -2.66 -24.01 8.44
CA PRO A 114 -2.38 -24.52 7.10
C PRO A 114 -3.59 -24.55 6.16
N ALA A 115 -4.79 -24.68 6.68
CA ALA A 115 -6.03 -24.68 5.87
C ALA A 115 -6.43 -23.27 5.40
N VAL A 116 -5.83 -22.21 5.97
CA VAL A 116 -6.14 -20.81 5.61
C VAL A 116 -5.09 -20.29 4.65
N PRO A 117 -5.47 -19.77 3.47
CA PRO A 117 -4.51 -19.25 2.50
C PRO A 117 -3.89 -17.93 2.98
N LEU A 118 -2.63 -17.99 3.44
CA LEU A 118 -1.82 -16.81 3.70
C LEU A 118 -1.46 -16.14 2.38
N ARG A 119 -1.65 -14.82 2.31
CA ARG A 119 -1.17 -13.97 1.22
C ARG A 119 0.04 -13.16 1.68
N VAL A 120 1.09 -13.13 0.90
CA VAL A 120 2.33 -12.40 1.19
C VAL A 120 2.62 -11.42 0.06
N TRP A 121 2.76 -10.15 0.37
CA TRP A 121 3.10 -9.13 -0.60
C TRP A 121 4.60 -9.12 -0.93
N ALA A 122 4.89 -8.85 -2.19
CA ALA A 122 6.21 -8.56 -2.72
C ALA A 122 6.14 -7.24 -3.51
N HIS A 123 6.67 -6.18 -2.94
CA HIS A 123 6.67 -4.86 -3.54
C HIS A 123 7.77 -4.74 -4.60
N GLY A 124 7.45 -4.09 -5.73
CA GLY A 124 8.36 -3.92 -6.86
C GLY A 124 8.55 -5.15 -7.75
N ASP A 125 7.81 -6.24 -7.54
CA ASP A 125 7.88 -7.52 -8.31
C ASP A 125 9.33 -8.04 -8.45
N HIS A 126 10.06 -8.03 -7.33
CA HIS A 126 11.48 -8.38 -7.33
C HIS A 126 11.70 -9.87 -7.60
N PRO A 127 12.63 -10.27 -8.51
CA PRO A 127 12.86 -11.68 -8.85
C PRO A 127 13.19 -12.59 -7.66
N SER A 128 13.85 -12.06 -6.61
CA SER A 128 14.15 -12.85 -5.41
C SER A 128 12.90 -13.18 -4.59
N ALA A 129 11.86 -12.34 -4.63
CA ALA A 129 10.59 -12.63 -3.97
C ALA A 129 9.84 -13.74 -4.72
N ALA A 130 9.85 -13.71 -6.06
CA ALA A 130 9.29 -14.80 -6.88
C ALA A 130 9.99 -16.13 -6.63
N ALA A 131 11.34 -16.14 -6.55
CA ALA A 131 12.09 -17.33 -6.22
C ALA A 131 11.77 -17.86 -4.81
N LEU A 132 11.72 -16.95 -3.81
CA LEU A 132 11.37 -17.31 -2.44
C LEU A 132 9.95 -17.90 -2.34
N ALA A 133 9.00 -17.32 -3.07
CA ALA A 133 7.63 -17.82 -3.12
C ALA A 133 7.57 -19.22 -3.73
N LEU A 134 8.31 -19.46 -4.83
CA LEU A 134 8.38 -20.77 -5.48
C LEU A 134 9.00 -21.84 -4.56
N ASP A 135 10.08 -21.50 -3.84
CA ASP A 135 10.76 -22.40 -2.90
C ASP A 135 9.87 -22.81 -1.71
N HIS A 136 8.75 -22.09 -1.47
CA HIS A 136 7.79 -22.37 -0.40
C HIS A 136 6.38 -22.70 -0.91
N ASP A 137 6.26 -23.16 -2.17
CA ASP A 137 5.00 -23.58 -2.80
C ASP A 137 3.91 -22.50 -2.81
N LEU A 138 4.29 -21.22 -2.81
CA LEU A 138 3.36 -20.12 -3.00
C LEU A 138 3.14 -19.84 -4.48
N VAL A 139 1.91 -19.49 -4.84
CA VAL A 139 1.53 -19.12 -6.21
C VAL A 139 1.21 -17.64 -6.31
N ARG A 140 1.53 -17.04 -7.45
CA ARG A 140 1.15 -15.66 -7.78
C ARG A 140 -0.37 -15.54 -7.77
N ASP A 141 -0.89 -14.57 -7.05
CA ASP A 141 -2.32 -14.42 -6.80
C ASP A 141 -2.87 -13.11 -7.40
N ARG A 142 -2.38 -11.96 -6.93
CA ARG A 142 -2.84 -10.64 -7.32
C ARG A 142 -1.69 -9.77 -7.78
N VAL A 143 -1.95 -8.85 -8.71
CA VAL A 143 -0.97 -7.88 -9.21
C VAL A 143 -1.55 -6.48 -9.07
N LEU A 144 -0.86 -5.64 -8.30
CA LEU A 144 -1.16 -4.24 -8.15
C LEU A 144 -0.16 -3.43 -8.97
N LEU A 145 -0.62 -2.83 -10.06
CA LEU A 145 0.21 -2.01 -10.93
C LEU A 145 0.43 -0.64 -10.31
N GLN A 146 1.68 -0.19 -10.26
CA GLN A 146 1.99 1.21 -10.08
C GLN A 146 2.11 1.86 -11.45
N LEU A 147 1.24 2.85 -11.72
CA LEU A 147 1.27 3.62 -12.96
C LEU A 147 1.79 5.02 -12.67
N ARG A 148 2.58 5.58 -13.59
CA ARG A 148 3.11 6.94 -13.48
C ARG A 148 2.90 7.74 -14.76
N ARG A 149 2.74 9.06 -14.61
CA ARG A 149 2.72 10.00 -15.72
C ARG A 149 3.47 11.29 -15.38
N LYS A 150 3.96 11.99 -16.40
CA LYS A 150 4.43 13.36 -16.27
C LYS A 150 3.24 14.33 -16.23
N LEU A 151 3.34 15.37 -15.40
CA LEU A 151 2.38 16.48 -15.34
C LEU A 151 2.87 17.71 -16.15
N ALA A 152 3.75 17.47 -17.14
CA ALA A 152 4.25 18.52 -18.02
C ALA A 152 3.21 18.90 -19.10
N GLY A 153 3.07 20.19 -19.35
CA GLY A 153 2.15 20.74 -20.34
C GLY A 153 0.69 20.87 -19.85
N PRO A 154 -0.18 21.44 -20.68
CA PRO A 154 -1.58 21.68 -20.30
C PRO A 154 -2.34 20.36 -20.16
N LEU A 155 -3.02 20.21 -19.05
CA LEU A 155 -3.99 19.13 -18.83
C LEU A 155 -5.35 19.54 -19.38
N PRO A 156 -6.08 18.63 -20.04
CA PRO A 156 -7.45 18.90 -20.47
C PRO A 156 -8.34 19.38 -19.32
N GLU A 157 -9.31 20.22 -19.62
CA GLU A 157 -10.33 20.60 -18.64
C GLU A 157 -11.21 19.39 -18.27
N PRO A 158 -11.56 19.24 -16.98
CA PRO A 158 -12.52 18.23 -16.57
C PRO A 158 -13.91 18.61 -17.06
N ILE A 159 -14.51 17.75 -17.86
CA ILE A 159 -15.91 17.92 -18.33
C ILE A 159 -16.79 17.08 -17.44
N LEU A 160 -17.59 17.76 -16.60
CA LEU A 160 -18.55 17.10 -15.72
C LEU A 160 -19.82 16.72 -16.48
N PRO A 161 -20.48 15.62 -16.09
CA PRO A 161 -21.85 15.34 -16.53
C PRO A 161 -22.80 16.49 -16.17
N ALA A 162 -23.89 16.64 -16.95
CA ALA A 162 -24.86 17.71 -16.71
C ALA A 162 -25.44 17.64 -15.30
N GLY A 163 -25.50 18.79 -14.64
CA GLY A 163 -25.99 18.93 -13.27
C GLY A 163 -25.02 18.50 -12.16
N VAL A 164 -23.89 17.89 -12.51
CA VAL A 164 -22.87 17.52 -11.51
C VAL A 164 -21.99 18.72 -11.20
N ARG A 165 -21.69 18.94 -9.92
CA ARG A 165 -20.73 19.94 -9.45
C ARG A 165 -19.61 19.29 -8.63
N MET A 166 -18.44 19.91 -8.62
CA MET A 166 -17.32 19.50 -7.76
C MET A 166 -17.07 20.51 -6.67
N ARG A 167 -16.69 20.01 -5.50
CA ARG A 167 -16.20 20.79 -4.35
C ARG A 167 -15.15 20.00 -3.56
N SER A 168 -14.47 20.69 -2.68
CA SER A 168 -13.57 20.02 -1.74
C SER A 168 -14.34 19.31 -0.60
N PHE A 169 -13.73 18.28 -0.07
CA PHE A 169 -14.16 17.56 1.12
C PHE A 169 -14.05 18.46 2.37
N VAL A 170 -15.05 18.41 3.25
CA VAL A 170 -15.08 19.12 4.53
C VAL A 170 -15.04 18.09 5.66
N PRO A 171 -13.90 17.94 6.39
CA PRO A 171 -13.78 17.01 7.52
C PRO A 171 -14.90 17.25 8.56
N GLY A 172 -15.44 16.17 9.08
CA GLY A 172 -16.55 16.19 10.05
C GLY A 172 -17.93 16.37 9.42
N GLN A 173 -18.03 17.07 8.27
CA GLN A 173 -19.30 17.25 7.56
C GLN A 173 -19.57 16.12 6.55
N ASP A 174 -18.54 15.74 5.77
CA ASP A 174 -18.68 14.80 4.66
C ASP A 174 -18.30 13.36 5.02
N ASP A 175 -17.76 13.14 6.22
CA ASP A 175 -17.16 11.87 6.64
C ASP A 175 -18.09 10.67 6.41
N ALA A 176 -19.32 10.75 6.93
CA ALA A 176 -20.27 9.63 6.85
C ALA A 176 -20.75 9.39 5.41
N ALA A 177 -21.01 10.46 4.66
CA ALA A 177 -21.45 10.37 3.27
C ALA A 177 -20.34 9.79 2.38
N TRP A 178 -19.09 10.22 2.61
CA TRP A 178 -17.94 9.68 1.89
C TRP A 178 -17.71 8.20 2.20
N VAL A 179 -17.74 7.80 3.49
CA VAL A 179 -17.60 6.38 3.88
C VAL A 179 -18.65 5.51 3.18
N ALA A 180 -19.89 5.95 3.13
CA ALA A 180 -20.97 5.23 2.46
C ALA A 180 -20.70 5.09 0.95
N LEU A 181 -20.29 6.17 0.29
CA LEU A 181 -19.93 6.16 -1.12
C LEU A 181 -18.70 5.27 -1.38
N ASN A 182 -17.67 5.37 -0.56
CA ASN A 182 -16.48 4.55 -0.66
C ASN A 182 -16.81 3.05 -0.58
N ALA A 183 -17.60 2.64 0.40
CA ALA A 183 -18.04 1.26 0.53
C ALA A 183 -18.81 0.77 -0.71
N LYS A 184 -19.65 1.62 -1.29
CA LYS A 184 -20.39 1.30 -2.52
C LYS A 184 -19.51 1.23 -3.76
N ALA A 185 -18.63 2.21 -3.94
CA ALA A 185 -17.71 2.29 -5.08
C ALA A 185 -16.69 1.15 -5.12
N PHE A 186 -16.33 0.62 -3.94
CA PHE A 186 -15.34 -0.43 -3.77
C PHE A 186 -15.90 -1.70 -3.14
N ALA A 187 -17.18 -2.02 -3.39
CA ALA A 187 -17.87 -3.18 -2.80
C ALA A 187 -17.12 -4.50 -3.06
N ASP A 188 -16.51 -4.65 -4.23
CA ASP A 188 -15.75 -5.85 -4.62
C ASP A 188 -14.24 -5.74 -4.30
N HIS A 189 -13.78 -4.60 -3.74
CA HIS A 189 -12.37 -4.44 -3.41
C HIS A 189 -12.06 -5.01 -2.03
N PRO A 190 -11.04 -5.87 -1.88
CA PRO A 190 -10.78 -6.58 -0.62
C PRO A 190 -10.46 -5.68 0.57
N GLU A 191 -9.94 -4.50 0.34
CA GLU A 191 -9.44 -3.59 1.38
C GLU A 191 -10.22 -2.26 1.39
N GLN A 192 -10.24 -1.54 0.26
CA GLN A 192 -10.72 -0.15 0.17
C GLN A 192 -12.19 0.01 0.54
N GLY A 193 -13.06 -0.90 0.14
CA GLY A 193 -14.50 -0.85 0.43
C GLY A 193 -14.85 -0.99 1.91
N ARG A 194 -13.89 -1.41 2.75
CA ARG A 194 -14.08 -1.62 4.19
C ARG A 194 -13.63 -0.44 5.05
N TRP A 195 -13.13 0.62 4.44
CA TRP A 195 -12.75 1.79 5.20
C TRP A 195 -13.97 2.44 5.84
N GLY A 196 -13.97 2.51 7.17
CA GLY A 196 -14.93 3.23 7.98
C GLY A 196 -14.37 4.57 8.48
N LEU A 197 -15.08 5.18 9.42
CA LEU A 197 -14.65 6.43 10.05
C LEU A 197 -13.25 6.34 10.68
N PRO A 198 -12.87 5.26 11.40
CA PRO A 198 -11.53 5.17 11.97
C PRO A 198 -10.42 5.25 10.91
N GLN A 199 -10.57 4.54 9.77
CA GLN A 199 -9.59 4.55 8.69
C GLN A 199 -9.52 5.91 8.00
N LEU A 200 -10.65 6.58 7.80
CA LEU A 200 -10.72 7.95 7.29
C LEU A 200 -9.98 8.90 8.23
N HIS A 201 -10.34 8.91 9.53
CA HIS A 201 -9.77 9.81 10.52
C HIS A 201 -8.26 9.61 10.71
N ALA A 202 -7.79 8.36 10.69
CA ALA A 202 -6.35 8.06 10.77
C ALA A 202 -5.57 8.70 9.60
N ARG A 203 -6.17 8.83 8.42
CA ARG A 203 -5.54 9.41 7.23
C ARG A 203 -5.66 10.92 7.15
N ILE A 204 -6.79 11.49 7.51
CA ILE A 204 -6.93 12.96 7.57
C ILE A 204 -6.10 13.59 8.70
N ALA A 205 -5.69 12.81 9.69
CA ALA A 205 -4.74 13.23 10.72
C ALA A 205 -3.27 13.23 10.26
N GLN A 206 -2.97 12.68 9.06
CA GLN A 206 -1.59 12.64 8.56
C GLN A 206 -1.12 14.00 8.05
N PRO A 207 0.19 14.33 8.19
CA PRO A 207 0.73 15.63 7.76
C PRO A 207 0.60 15.91 6.25
N TRP A 208 0.41 14.89 5.43
CA TRP A 208 0.24 15.02 3.98
C TRP A 208 -1.21 15.34 3.57
N PHE A 209 -2.16 15.28 4.48
CA PHE A 209 -3.57 15.54 4.17
C PHE A 209 -3.81 16.98 3.76
N ASP A 210 -4.41 17.16 2.60
CA ASP A 210 -4.87 18.47 2.10
C ASP A 210 -6.34 18.34 1.67
N PRO A 211 -7.29 18.98 2.37
CA PRO A 211 -8.70 18.93 2.00
C PRO A 211 -8.98 19.55 0.62
N ALA A 212 -8.16 20.49 0.14
CA ALA A 212 -8.30 21.05 -1.20
C ALA A 212 -7.98 20.02 -2.30
N GLY A 213 -7.14 19.03 -1.98
CA GLY A 213 -6.83 17.90 -2.85
C GLY A 213 -7.79 16.71 -2.70
N PHE A 214 -8.81 16.83 -1.87
CA PHE A 214 -9.86 15.83 -1.70
C PHE A 214 -11.16 16.32 -2.31
N LEU A 215 -11.42 15.96 -3.56
CA LEU A 215 -12.51 16.45 -4.38
C LEU A 215 -13.73 15.52 -4.29
N LEU A 216 -14.91 16.09 -4.12
CA LEU A 216 -16.20 15.41 -4.16
C LEU A 216 -17.00 15.88 -5.38
N ALA A 217 -17.67 14.95 -6.05
CA ALA A 217 -18.65 15.24 -7.10
C ALA A 217 -20.05 14.91 -6.60
N GLU A 218 -20.97 15.86 -6.71
CA GLU A 218 -22.35 15.72 -6.23
C GLU A 218 -23.38 16.14 -7.26
N ASP A 219 -24.57 15.57 -7.14
CA ASP A 219 -25.73 15.94 -7.95
C ASP A 219 -26.43 17.22 -7.41
N PRO A 220 -27.45 17.75 -8.10
CA PRO A 220 -28.17 18.95 -7.64
C PRO A 220 -28.88 18.80 -6.29
N ALA A 221 -29.14 17.57 -5.85
CA ALA A 221 -29.71 17.27 -4.54
C ALA A 221 -28.64 17.15 -3.43
N GLY A 222 -27.36 17.26 -3.76
CA GLY A 222 -26.25 17.14 -2.83
C GLY A 222 -25.81 15.69 -2.54
N ARG A 223 -26.32 14.70 -3.30
CA ARG A 223 -25.89 13.31 -3.18
C ARG A 223 -24.50 13.14 -3.82
N LEU A 224 -23.58 12.51 -3.11
CA LEU A 224 -22.26 12.23 -3.63
C LEU A 224 -22.32 11.14 -4.73
N LEU A 225 -21.71 11.44 -5.88
CA LEU A 225 -21.63 10.56 -7.05
C LEU A 225 -20.23 10.01 -7.29
N GLY A 226 -19.21 10.64 -6.73
CA GLY A 226 -17.84 10.22 -6.88
C GLY A 226 -16.90 11.12 -6.11
N PHE A 227 -15.65 10.70 -6.01
CA PHE A 227 -14.61 11.46 -5.32
C PHE A 227 -13.22 11.16 -5.90
N HIS A 228 -12.30 12.09 -5.68
CA HIS A 228 -10.88 11.91 -5.94
C HIS A 228 -10.09 12.51 -4.78
N TRP A 229 -9.42 11.66 -4.02
CA TRP A 229 -8.49 12.06 -2.97
C TRP A 229 -7.07 12.00 -3.51
N THR A 230 -6.36 13.13 -3.48
CA THR A 230 -4.94 13.22 -3.88
C THR A 230 -4.04 13.14 -2.65
N LYS A 231 -2.80 12.67 -2.84
CA LYS A 231 -1.76 12.67 -1.82
C LYS A 231 -0.46 13.20 -2.42
N VAL A 232 0.27 13.98 -1.64
CA VAL A 232 1.61 14.46 -2.00
C VAL A 232 2.64 13.74 -1.17
N HIS A 233 3.56 13.04 -1.83
CA HIS A 233 4.71 12.42 -1.19
C HIS A 233 5.83 13.43 -0.97
N THR A 234 6.30 13.58 0.25
CA THR A 234 7.28 14.61 0.65
C THR A 234 8.72 14.29 0.23
N GLY A 235 9.06 13.03 -0.04
CA GLY A 235 10.40 12.62 -0.47
C GLY A 235 10.65 12.93 -1.95
N PRO A 236 10.11 12.13 -2.89
CA PRO A 236 10.41 12.25 -4.33
C PRO A 236 9.57 13.32 -5.06
N ALA A 237 8.85 14.22 -4.41
CA ALA A 237 7.96 15.23 -4.99
C ALA A 237 7.02 14.66 -6.07
N VAL A 238 6.30 13.60 -5.74
CA VAL A 238 5.33 12.90 -6.59
C VAL A 238 3.92 13.09 -6.02
N GLY A 239 2.97 13.46 -6.87
CA GLY A 239 1.55 13.44 -6.52
C GLY A 239 0.95 12.07 -6.76
N GLU A 240 -0.01 11.68 -5.95
CA GLU A 240 -0.70 10.41 -6.08
C GLU A 240 -2.21 10.61 -6.27
N VAL A 241 -2.79 9.88 -7.22
CA VAL A 241 -4.22 9.58 -7.22
C VAL A 241 -4.43 8.54 -6.12
N TYR A 242 -4.60 9.02 -4.87
CA TYR A 242 -4.59 8.18 -3.70
C TYR A 242 -5.81 7.27 -3.62
N VAL A 243 -7.00 7.85 -3.73
CA VAL A 243 -8.24 7.09 -3.88
C VAL A 243 -9.17 7.80 -4.86
N LEU A 244 -9.69 7.09 -5.85
CA LEU A 244 -10.69 7.58 -6.78
C LEU A 244 -11.83 6.58 -6.86
N GLY A 245 -13.03 7.01 -6.49
CA GLY A 245 -14.25 6.20 -6.54
C GLY A 245 -15.38 6.93 -7.26
N VAL A 246 -16.21 6.17 -7.96
CA VAL A 246 -17.43 6.64 -8.59
C VAL A 246 -18.57 5.70 -8.20
N ASP A 247 -19.70 6.26 -7.80
CA ASP A 247 -20.92 5.49 -7.56
C ASP A 247 -21.23 4.61 -8.78
N PRO A 248 -21.38 3.29 -8.63
CA PRO A 248 -21.73 2.41 -9.75
C PRO A 248 -22.94 2.88 -10.57
N ASP A 249 -23.92 3.51 -9.91
CA ASP A 249 -25.11 4.04 -10.59
C ASP A 249 -24.82 5.32 -11.42
N ALA A 250 -23.66 5.94 -11.22
CA ALA A 250 -23.20 7.12 -11.96
C ALA A 250 -22.11 6.80 -13.00
N HIS A 251 -21.87 5.52 -13.28
CA HIS A 251 -20.90 5.10 -14.29
C HIS A 251 -21.37 5.45 -15.71
N GLY A 252 -20.44 5.51 -16.66
CA GLY A 252 -20.71 5.72 -18.09
C GLY A 252 -20.77 7.18 -18.54
N GLY A 253 -21.01 8.14 -17.61
CA GLY A 253 -21.11 9.58 -17.92
C GLY A 253 -19.79 10.35 -18.01
N GLY A 254 -18.63 9.68 -17.92
CA GLY A 254 -17.30 10.35 -17.97
C GLY A 254 -16.85 10.94 -16.62
N LEU A 255 -17.61 10.76 -15.53
CA LEU A 255 -17.32 11.32 -14.22
C LEU A 255 -15.94 10.90 -13.70
N GLY A 256 -15.56 9.61 -13.81
CA GLY A 256 -14.25 9.12 -13.38
C GLY A 256 -13.09 9.82 -14.12
N ARG A 257 -13.25 10.09 -15.42
CA ARG A 257 -12.27 10.86 -16.20
C ARG A 257 -12.20 12.32 -15.73
N ALA A 258 -13.33 12.95 -15.49
CA ALA A 258 -13.39 14.33 -15.01
C ALA A 258 -12.72 14.48 -13.63
N LEU A 259 -13.06 13.59 -12.68
CA LEU A 259 -12.43 13.54 -11.36
C LEU A 259 -10.92 13.30 -11.44
N THR A 260 -10.47 12.36 -12.29
CA THR A 260 -9.02 12.12 -12.48
C THR A 260 -8.33 13.38 -12.98
N LEU A 261 -8.89 14.05 -14.00
CA LEU A 261 -8.32 15.29 -14.56
C LEU A 261 -8.29 16.42 -13.52
N ALA A 262 -9.35 16.58 -12.73
CA ALA A 262 -9.40 17.60 -11.68
C ALA A 262 -8.30 17.42 -10.65
N GLY A 263 -8.11 16.19 -10.14
CA GLY A 263 -7.03 15.92 -9.21
C GLY A 263 -5.64 16.04 -9.81
N LEU A 264 -5.43 15.62 -11.08
CA LEU A 264 -4.16 15.83 -11.77
C LEU A 264 -3.84 17.33 -11.94
N ARG A 265 -4.84 18.16 -12.20
CA ARG A 265 -4.67 19.63 -12.28
C ARG A 265 -4.35 20.22 -10.92
N HIS A 266 -4.99 19.75 -9.84
CA HIS A 266 -4.66 20.12 -8.46
C HIS A 266 -3.19 19.81 -8.15
N LEU A 267 -2.73 18.60 -8.44
CA LEU A 267 -1.33 18.20 -8.23
C LEU A 267 -0.36 19.03 -9.06
N ALA A 268 -0.71 19.32 -10.32
CA ALA A 268 0.11 20.20 -11.19
C ALA A 268 0.16 21.64 -10.66
N ALA A 269 -0.96 22.19 -10.18
CA ALA A 269 -1.04 23.51 -9.56
C ALA A 269 -0.22 23.62 -8.26
N ALA A 270 -0.08 22.50 -7.52
CA ALA A 270 0.82 22.37 -6.38
C ALA A 270 2.32 22.27 -6.78
N GLY A 271 2.66 22.44 -8.08
CA GLY A 271 4.04 22.43 -8.57
C GLY A 271 4.63 21.05 -8.81
N LEU A 272 3.84 20.00 -8.75
CA LEU A 272 4.34 18.64 -8.99
C LEU A 272 4.49 18.34 -10.48
N HIS A 273 5.59 17.67 -10.82
CA HIS A 273 5.93 17.32 -12.20
C HIS A 273 5.58 15.88 -12.58
N ARG A 274 5.18 15.08 -11.60
CA ARG A 274 4.84 13.67 -11.79
C ARG A 274 3.62 13.30 -10.95
N ALA A 275 2.78 12.43 -11.50
CA ALA A 275 1.72 11.76 -10.78
C ALA A 275 1.89 10.25 -10.86
N MET A 276 1.47 9.56 -9.80
CA MET A 276 1.40 8.11 -9.74
C MET A 276 0.04 7.65 -9.22
N LEU A 277 -0.24 6.38 -9.38
CA LEU A 277 -1.38 5.69 -8.78
C LEU A 277 -1.09 4.19 -8.68
N TYR A 278 -1.87 3.53 -7.84
CA TYR A 278 -1.96 2.09 -7.79
C TYR A 278 -3.30 1.62 -8.34
N VAL A 279 -3.28 0.55 -9.11
CA VAL A 279 -4.51 -0.05 -9.69
C VAL A 279 -4.33 -1.55 -9.83
N ASP A 280 -5.33 -2.33 -9.44
CA ASP A 280 -5.33 -3.76 -9.67
C ASP A 280 -5.29 -4.06 -11.18
N GLU A 281 -4.42 -4.98 -11.62
CA GLU A 281 -4.28 -5.38 -13.02
C GLU A 281 -5.60 -5.96 -13.57
N SER A 282 -6.38 -6.59 -12.71
CA SER A 282 -7.70 -7.14 -13.06
C SER A 282 -8.76 -6.05 -13.31
N ASN A 283 -8.58 -4.84 -12.76
CA ASN A 283 -9.48 -3.70 -13.02
C ASN A 283 -9.20 -3.07 -14.39
N THR A 284 -9.54 -3.82 -15.44
CA THR A 284 -9.24 -3.41 -16.82
C THR A 284 -9.89 -2.09 -17.23
N ALA A 285 -11.03 -1.72 -16.61
CA ALA A 285 -11.72 -0.45 -16.88
C ALA A 285 -10.89 0.74 -16.37
N ALA A 286 -10.39 0.67 -15.14
CA ALA A 286 -9.53 1.70 -14.55
C ALA A 286 -8.17 1.76 -15.26
N VAL A 287 -7.55 0.62 -15.56
CA VAL A 287 -6.29 0.56 -16.32
C VAL A 287 -6.44 1.25 -17.67
N ARG A 288 -7.53 0.99 -18.42
CA ARG A 288 -7.80 1.66 -19.70
C ARG A 288 -8.00 3.17 -19.53
N LEU A 289 -8.72 3.61 -18.48
CA LEU A 289 -8.90 5.04 -18.18
C LEU A 289 -7.55 5.73 -17.98
N TYR A 290 -6.71 5.20 -17.11
CA TYR A 290 -5.43 5.79 -16.78
C TYR A 290 -4.45 5.75 -17.96
N THR A 291 -4.42 4.66 -18.73
CA THR A 291 -3.62 4.58 -19.96
C THR A 291 -4.02 5.67 -20.98
N ARG A 292 -5.33 5.89 -21.19
CA ARG A 292 -5.83 6.99 -22.05
C ARG A 292 -5.47 8.38 -21.54
N LEU A 293 -5.25 8.51 -20.23
CA LEU A 293 -4.79 9.74 -19.58
C LEU A 293 -3.26 9.85 -19.55
N GLY A 294 -2.52 8.97 -20.24
CA GLY A 294 -1.08 9.03 -20.39
C GLY A 294 -0.28 8.45 -19.23
N PHE A 295 -0.91 7.67 -18.37
CA PHE A 295 -0.18 6.87 -17.38
C PHE A 295 0.47 5.66 -18.05
N LEU A 296 1.69 5.34 -17.62
CA LEU A 296 2.47 4.20 -18.07
C LEU A 296 2.80 3.32 -16.87
N ARG A 297 2.92 2.02 -17.09
CA ARG A 297 3.38 1.08 -16.05
C ARG A 297 4.80 1.45 -15.61
N TRP A 298 4.98 1.60 -14.29
CA TRP A 298 6.27 1.89 -13.67
C TRP A 298 6.81 0.66 -12.94
N SER A 299 6.02 0.08 -12.06
CA SER A 299 6.32 -1.13 -11.32
C SER A 299 5.03 -1.91 -11.05
N ALA A 300 5.16 -3.02 -10.36
CA ALA A 300 4.03 -3.80 -9.87
C ALA A 300 4.36 -4.37 -8.48
N ASP A 301 3.35 -4.48 -7.63
CA ASP A 301 3.40 -5.24 -6.41
C ASP A 301 2.59 -6.52 -6.62
N VAL A 302 3.05 -7.60 -6.04
CA VAL A 302 2.49 -8.94 -6.29
C VAL A 302 2.18 -9.60 -4.95
N THR A 303 0.98 -10.14 -4.80
CA THR A 303 0.75 -11.10 -3.72
C THR A 303 1.06 -12.52 -4.18
N TYR A 304 1.69 -13.25 -3.28
CA TYR A 304 1.84 -14.69 -3.39
C TYR A 304 0.95 -15.35 -2.34
N ARG A 305 0.23 -16.40 -2.74
CA ARG A 305 -0.73 -17.09 -1.87
C ARG A 305 -0.32 -18.56 -1.70
N ARG A 306 -0.44 -19.07 -0.48
CA ARG A 306 -0.33 -20.52 -0.23
C ARG A 306 -1.46 -21.24 -0.97
N ARG A 307 -1.13 -22.36 -1.59
CA ARG A 307 -2.09 -23.23 -2.28
C ARG A 307 -3.08 -23.86 -1.34
#